data_a1b580dfccff8bf8c4f938522e85ac01
#
_entry.id   a1b580dfccff8bf8c4f938522e85ac01
#
_cell.length_a   1.000
_cell.length_b   1.000
_cell.length_c   1.000
_cell.angle_alpha   90.00
_cell.angle_beta   90.00
_cell.angle_gamma   90.00
#
_symmetry.space_group_name_H-M   'P 1'
#
loop_
_entity.id
_entity.type
_entity.pdbx_description
1 polymer ?
#
loop_
_entity_poly.entity_id
_entity_poly.type
_entity_poly.pdbx_seq_one_letter_code
_entity_poly.pdbx_strand_id
1 'polypeptide(L)'
;MSLAFLFPGQGSQQPGMLHTLPSTPAVSAVLDESRSQLGRLGLTADVDTAAALQDTANVQIALLIAGVACARALSDDHGLTPQFVAGHSVGAFCAAVTAGVITLAEALAAVALRGDLMKEACADGDWGMAAVTGLPTRSACQIAQQVATADDPVWVANINSATQTVFSGTASALRKVADAAKIAGALNYERLDVAVASHCPKQAATAQRMAAHLAGLPRREPTVRYLTNTRGRATTSAQTVLDDLAQAVARTVQWYDATRLMGELGATCAIETEPGHVLTHLLASAAPAVAAISLQDNGLAAAVRRANRLLDTGTGRRPV
;
A
#
# COMPACT_ATOMS: atom_id res chain seq x y z
N MET A 1 15.57 -16.09 -11.20
CA MET A 1 15.16 -14.67 -11.05
C MET A 1 14.14 -14.54 -9.93
N SER A 2 13.96 -13.35 -9.35
CA SER A 2 13.10 -13.17 -8.18
C SER A 2 11.91 -12.27 -8.51
N LEU A 3 10.71 -12.75 -8.17
CA LEU A 3 9.43 -12.08 -8.39
C LEU A 3 9.00 -11.33 -7.13
N ALA A 4 8.41 -10.16 -7.30
CA ALA A 4 7.75 -9.40 -6.25
C ALA A 4 6.27 -9.17 -6.56
N PHE A 5 5.42 -9.15 -5.53
CA PHE A 5 4.05 -8.63 -5.65
C PHE A 5 3.97 -7.30 -4.91
N LEU A 6 3.36 -6.32 -5.58
CA LEU A 6 3.15 -4.97 -5.07
C LEU A 6 1.65 -4.72 -4.89
N PHE A 7 1.29 -4.18 -3.72
CA PHE A 7 -0.10 -3.95 -3.36
C PHE A 7 -0.37 -2.46 -3.18
N PRO A 8 -1.27 -1.87 -3.99
CA PRO A 8 -1.57 -0.45 -3.94
C PRO A 8 -2.26 -0.04 -2.64
N GLY A 9 -2.16 1.24 -2.32
CA GLY A 9 -2.84 1.89 -1.21
C GLY A 9 -4.04 2.73 -1.65
N GLN A 10 -4.61 3.46 -0.70
CA GLN A 10 -5.70 4.40 -0.92
C GLN A 10 -5.30 5.46 -1.96
N GLY A 11 -6.23 5.83 -2.82
CA GLY A 11 -6.04 6.68 -3.99
C GLY A 11 -6.10 5.93 -5.32
N SER A 12 -5.97 4.60 -5.30
CA SER A 12 -6.08 3.75 -6.51
C SER A 12 -7.47 3.15 -6.70
N GLN A 13 -8.37 3.22 -5.69
CA GLN A 13 -9.71 2.62 -5.74
C GLN A 13 -10.57 3.19 -6.85
N GLN A 14 -11.41 2.34 -7.42
CA GLN A 14 -12.37 2.69 -8.47
C GLN A 14 -13.74 2.07 -8.15
N PRO A 15 -14.85 2.78 -8.41
CA PRO A 15 -16.18 2.20 -8.25
C PRO A 15 -16.35 0.92 -9.07
N GLY A 16 -16.85 -0.14 -8.43
CA GLY A 16 -17.07 -1.43 -9.08
C GLY A 16 -15.80 -2.27 -9.29
N MET A 17 -14.67 -1.91 -8.69
CA MET A 17 -13.38 -2.57 -8.92
C MET A 17 -13.38 -4.06 -8.55
N LEU A 18 -14.22 -4.49 -7.59
CA LEU A 18 -14.34 -5.90 -7.23
C LEU A 18 -15.08 -6.72 -8.29
N HIS A 19 -15.91 -6.08 -9.12
CA HIS A 19 -16.63 -6.72 -10.22
C HIS A 19 -15.78 -6.86 -11.49
N THR A 20 -14.71 -6.10 -11.61
CA THR A 20 -13.80 -6.13 -12.77
C THR A 20 -12.60 -7.06 -12.56
N LEU A 21 -12.45 -7.65 -11.37
CA LEU A 21 -11.39 -8.60 -11.07
C LEU A 21 -11.41 -9.79 -12.04
N PRO A 22 -10.25 -10.42 -12.30
CA PRO A 22 -10.16 -11.59 -13.17
C PRO A 22 -11.11 -12.71 -12.75
N SER A 23 -11.85 -13.28 -13.70
CA SER A 23 -12.77 -14.40 -13.42
C SER A 23 -12.00 -15.71 -13.30
N THR A 24 -11.50 -16.03 -12.09
CA THR A 24 -10.76 -17.25 -11.79
C THR A 24 -11.29 -17.90 -10.51
N PRO A 25 -11.02 -19.22 -10.30
CA PRO A 25 -11.44 -19.92 -9.08
C PRO A 25 -10.91 -19.26 -7.80
N ALA A 26 -9.63 -18.85 -7.78
CA ALA A 26 -9.02 -18.21 -6.61
C ALA A 26 -9.67 -16.86 -6.29
N VAL A 27 -9.98 -16.05 -7.30
CA VAL A 27 -10.71 -14.77 -7.11
C VAL A 27 -12.09 -15.03 -6.52
N SER A 28 -12.85 -15.96 -7.08
CA SER A 28 -14.20 -16.29 -6.58
C SER A 28 -14.16 -16.73 -5.12
N ALA A 29 -13.20 -17.58 -4.75
CA ALA A 29 -13.01 -18.04 -3.37
C ALA A 29 -12.70 -16.86 -2.41
N VAL A 30 -11.86 -15.90 -2.82
CA VAL A 30 -11.58 -14.70 -2.00
C VAL A 30 -12.81 -13.83 -1.82
N LEU A 31 -13.59 -13.61 -2.88
CA LEU A 31 -14.83 -12.81 -2.81
C LEU A 31 -15.85 -13.46 -1.87
N ASP A 32 -16.02 -14.79 -1.93
CA ASP A 32 -16.96 -15.52 -1.07
C ASP A 32 -16.50 -15.54 0.40
N GLU A 33 -15.20 -15.78 0.65
CA GLU A 33 -14.59 -15.69 1.98
C GLU A 33 -14.78 -14.28 2.57
N SER A 34 -14.52 -13.25 1.76
CA SER A 34 -14.66 -11.85 2.17
C SER A 34 -16.11 -11.50 2.50
N ARG A 35 -17.07 -11.87 1.66
CA ARG A 35 -18.50 -11.66 1.90
C ARG A 35 -18.94 -12.30 3.21
N SER A 36 -18.55 -13.56 3.43
CA SER A 36 -18.84 -14.28 4.66
C SER A 36 -18.25 -13.59 5.89
N GLN A 37 -17.00 -13.13 5.80
CA GLN A 37 -16.33 -12.48 6.93
C GLN A 37 -16.90 -11.09 7.22
N LEU A 38 -17.21 -10.29 6.20
CA LEU A 38 -17.86 -8.99 6.38
C LEU A 38 -19.22 -9.15 7.08
N GLY A 39 -20.02 -10.17 6.69
CA GLY A 39 -21.27 -10.50 7.36
C GLY A 39 -21.07 -10.84 8.85
N ARG A 40 -20.01 -11.58 9.23
CA ARG A 40 -19.68 -11.86 10.65
C ARG A 40 -19.28 -10.60 11.43
N LEU A 41 -18.68 -9.63 10.75
CA LEU A 41 -18.32 -8.33 11.33
C LEU A 41 -19.52 -7.35 11.37
N GLY A 42 -20.70 -7.73 10.87
CA GLY A 42 -21.86 -6.84 10.76
C GLY A 42 -21.71 -5.75 9.69
N LEU A 43 -20.81 -5.95 8.73
CA LEU A 43 -20.52 -5.01 7.64
C LEU A 43 -21.21 -5.45 6.34
N THR A 44 -21.54 -4.48 5.47
CA THR A 44 -22.02 -4.77 4.12
C THR A 44 -20.90 -5.32 3.23
N ALA A 45 -21.28 -6.13 2.23
CA ALA A 45 -20.36 -6.55 1.19
C ALA A 45 -20.22 -5.52 0.05
N ASP A 46 -21.10 -4.53 -0.02
CA ASP A 46 -21.13 -3.51 -1.07
C ASP A 46 -20.14 -2.37 -0.76
N VAL A 47 -18.86 -2.73 -0.62
CA VAL A 47 -17.78 -1.81 -0.18
C VAL A 47 -17.16 -1.00 -1.32
N ASP A 48 -17.43 -1.33 -2.58
CA ASP A 48 -16.82 -0.70 -3.77
C ASP A 48 -17.79 0.11 -4.64
N THR A 49 -19.00 0.41 -4.14
CA THR A 49 -19.88 1.37 -4.81
C THR A 49 -19.30 2.79 -4.72
N ALA A 50 -19.64 3.68 -5.65
CA ALA A 50 -19.20 5.07 -5.63
C ALA A 50 -19.51 5.77 -4.29
N ALA A 51 -20.65 5.47 -3.67
CA ALA A 51 -21.02 6.00 -2.37
C ALA A 51 -20.22 5.37 -1.23
N ALA A 52 -20.00 4.05 -1.26
CA ALA A 52 -19.23 3.34 -0.24
C ALA A 52 -17.77 3.80 -0.21
N LEU A 53 -17.17 4.08 -1.36
CA LEU A 53 -15.79 4.53 -1.50
C LEU A 53 -15.54 5.97 -1.01
N GLN A 54 -16.56 6.70 -0.58
CA GLN A 54 -16.37 7.95 0.17
C GLN A 54 -15.94 7.69 1.63
N ASP A 55 -16.10 6.47 2.11
CA ASP A 55 -15.71 6.06 3.46
C ASP A 55 -14.34 5.38 3.46
N THR A 56 -13.42 5.89 4.29
CA THR A 56 -12.04 5.37 4.42
C THR A 56 -11.98 3.90 4.79
N ALA A 57 -12.91 3.38 5.63
CA ALA A 57 -12.91 1.97 6.01
C ALA A 57 -13.30 1.07 4.82
N ASN A 58 -14.34 1.45 4.08
CA ASN A 58 -14.75 0.72 2.89
C ASN A 58 -13.66 0.70 1.81
N VAL A 59 -12.99 1.84 1.58
CA VAL A 59 -11.84 1.88 0.65
C VAL A 59 -10.76 0.88 1.05
N GLN A 60 -10.40 0.82 2.32
CA GLN A 60 -9.36 -0.09 2.81
C GLN A 60 -9.79 -1.56 2.68
N ILE A 61 -11.05 -1.88 2.98
CA ILE A 61 -11.62 -3.21 2.81
C ILE A 61 -11.61 -3.62 1.33
N ALA A 62 -12.09 -2.76 0.44
CA ALA A 62 -12.15 -3.05 -0.99
C ALA A 62 -10.76 -3.28 -1.60
N LEU A 63 -9.76 -2.44 -1.24
CA LEU A 63 -8.37 -2.61 -1.67
C LEU A 63 -7.74 -3.90 -1.13
N LEU A 64 -8.02 -4.28 0.12
CA LEU A 64 -7.55 -5.55 0.68
C LEU A 64 -8.11 -6.72 -0.11
N ILE A 65 -9.42 -6.74 -0.37
CA ILE A 65 -10.08 -7.83 -1.11
C ILE A 65 -9.47 -7.94 -2.52
N ALA A 66 -9.40 -6.84 -3.26
CA ALA A 66 -8.86 -6.82 -4.62
C ALA A 66 -7.39 -7.30 -4.66
N GLY A 67 -6.54 -6.77 -3.79
CA GLY A 67 -5.12 -7.13 -3.73
C GLY A 67 -4.91 -8.61 -3.40
N VAL A 68 -5.61 -9.16 -2.41
CA VAL A 68 -5.51 -10.58 -2.05
C VAL A 68 -6.09 -11.47 -3.16
N ALA A 69 -7.20 -11.09 -3.79
CA ALA A 69 -7.78 -11.83 -4.90
C ALA A 69 -6.80 -11.94 -6.08
N CYS A 70 -6.18 -10.82 -6.48
CA CYS A 70 -5.15 -10.82 -7.52
C CYS A 70 -3.93 -11.67 -7.14
N ALA A 71 -3.44 -11.58 -5.90
CA ALA A 71 -2.30 -12.36 -5.44
C ALA A 71 -2.59 -13.87 -5.47
N ARG A 72 -3.77 -14.30 -5.00
CA ARG A 72 -4.19 -15.71 -5.08
C ARG A 72 -4.37 -16.16 -6.53
N ALA A 73 -4.95 -15.34 -7.41
CA ALA A 73 -5.03 -15.67 -8.83
C ALA A 73 -3.64 -15.90 -9.44
N LEU A 74 -2.68 -15.02 -9.15
CA LEU A 74 -1.30 -15.17 -9.62
C LEU A 74 -0.63 -16.43 -9.07
N SER A 75 -0.84 -16.75 -7.78
CA SER A 75 -0.17 -17.86 -7.11
C SER A 75 -0.89 -19.19 -7.34
N ASP A 76 -2.19 -19.28 -7.04
CA ASP A 76 -2.94 -20.52 -6.96
C ASP A 76 -3.40 -20.99 -8.36
N ASP A 77 -3.85 -20.05 -9.21
CA ASP A 77 -4.34 -20.38 -10.55
C ASP A 77 -3.20 -20.39 -11.60
N HIS A 78 -2.10 -19.65 -11.37
CA HIS A 78 -1.02 -19.50 -12.36
C HIS A 78 0.37 -19.89 -11.88
N GLY A 79 0.53 -20.35 -10.63
CA GLY A 79 1.78 -20.89 -10.08
C GLY A 79 2.91 -19.86 -9.90
N LEU A 80 2.62 -18.56 -9.93
CA LEU A 80 3.60 -17.50 -9.72
C LEU A 80 3.84 -17.30 -8.22
N THR A 81 5.01 -17.71 -7.73
CA THR A 81 5.39 -17.58 -6.31
C THR A 81 6.31 -16.39 -6.12
N PRO A 82 5.90 -15.34 -5.38
CA PRO A 82 6.75 -14.21 -5.11
C PRO A 82 7.85 -14.57 -4.09
N GLN A 83 9.03 -13.95 -4.21
CA GLN A 83 10.08 -13.96 -3.20
C GLN A 83 10.03 -12.71 -2.32
N PHE A 84 9.35 -11.68 -2.79
CA PHE A 84 9.14 -10.42 -2.09
C PHE A 84 7.67 -9.99 -2.16
N VAL A 85 7.21 -9.38 -1.09
CA VAL A 85 5.92 -8.70 -1.07
C VAL A 85 6.09 -7.30 -0.47
N ALA A 86 5.47 -6.31 -1.10
CA ALA A 86 5.47 -4.94 -0.62
C ALA A 86 4.09 -4.33 -0.81
N GLY A 87 3.55 -3.71 0.24
CA GLY A 87 2.27 -3.01 0.16
C GLY A 87 2.39 -1.58 0.61
N HIS A 88 1.80 -0.65 -0.13
CA HIS A 88 1.79 0.75 0.22
C HIS A 88 0.63 1.03 1.19
N SER A 89 0.92 1.50 2.40
CA SER A 89 -0.11 1.80 3.42
C SER A 89 -1.02 0.59 3.69
N VAL A 90 -2.32 0.67 3.37
CA VAL A 90 -3.27 -0.45 3.54
C VAL A 90 -2.87 -1.68 2.72
N GLY A 91 -2.22 -1.51 1.58
CA GLY A 91 -1.69 -2.63 0.78
C GLY A 91 -0.70 -3.52 1.55
N ALA A 92 -0.11 -3.02 2.63
CA ALA A 92 0.74 -3.80 3.55
C ALA A 92 0.00 -4.99 4.19
N PHE A 93 -1.33 -4.87 4.39
CA PHE A 93 -2.17 -5.98 4.87
C PHE A 93 -2.32 -7.07 3.79
N CYS A 94 -2.46 -6.69 2.51
CA CYS A 94 -2.43 -7.65 1.39
C CYS A 94 -1.08 -8.39 1.35
N ALA A 95 0.01 -7.66 1.51
CA ALA A 95 1.36 -8.23 1.55
C ALA A 95 1.52 -9.22 2.73
N ALA A 96 0.98 -8.88 3.91
CA ALA A 96 1.03 -9.75 5.09
C ALA A 96 0.17 -11.02 4.94
N VAL A 97 -1.01 -10.92 4.28
CA VAL A 97 -1.83 -12.09 3.91
C VAL A 97 -1.08 -12.98 2.91
N THR A 98 -0.52 -12.41 1.87
CA THR A 98 0.25 -13.14 0.84
C THR A 98 1.50 -13.80 1.41
N ALA A 99 2.14 -13.16 2.40
CA ALA A 99 3.26 -13.75 3.13
C ALA A 99 2.85 -14.80 4.18
N GLY A 100 1.57 -15.03 4.42
CA GLY A 100 1.06 -16.01 5.37
C GLY A 100 1.13 -15.57 6.85
N VAL A 101 1.42 -14.30 7.13
CA VAL A 101 1.52 -13.77 8.50
C VAL A 101 0.15 -13.65 9.16
N ILE A 102 -0.83 -13.20 8.41
CA ILE A 102 -2.23 -13.09 8.84
C ILE A 102 -3.16 -13.73 7.79
N THR A 103 -4.32 -14.21 8.22
CA THR A 103 -5.36 -14.70 7.31
C THR A 103 -6.14 -13.53 6.70
N LEU A 104 -6.88 -13.78 5.60
CA LEU A 104 -7.77 -12.78 5.02
C LEU A 104 -8.83 -12.31 6.03
N ALA A 105 -9.40 -13.21 6.83
CA ALA A 105 -10.37 -12.89 7.86
C ALA A 105 -9.78 -11.95 8.95
N GLU A 106 -8.57 -12.23 9.42
CA GLU A 106 -7.84 -11.37 10.37
C GLU A 106 -7.52 -10.00 9.76
N ALA A 107 -7.11 -9.97 8.49
CA ALA A 107 -6.84 -8.73 7.77
C ALA A 107 -8.09 -7.86 7.57
N LEU A 108 -9.23 -8.47 7.20
CA LEU A 108 -10.51 -7.75 7.05
C LEU A 108 -10.95 -7.09 8.37
N ALA A 109 -10.85 -7.81 9.49
CA ALA A 109 -11.14 -7.25 10.80
C ALA A 109 -10.18 -6.08 11.15
N ALA A 110 -8.90 -6.26 10.87
CA ALA A 110 -7.88 -5.24 11.15
C ALA A 110 -8.05 -3.97 10.30
N VAL A 111 -8.32 -4.09 8.99
CA VAL A 111 -8.46 -2.90 8.13
C VAL A 111 -9.77 -2.17 8.35
N ALA A 112 -10.86 -2.87 8.69
CA ALA A 112 -12.12 -2.24 9.11
C ALA A 112 -11.89 -1.38 10.37
N LEU A 113 -11.30 -1.97 11.42
CA LEU A 113 -10.92 -1.26 12.63
C LEU A 113 -9.99 -0.08 12.32
N ARG A 114 -8.97 -0.29 11.47
CA ARG A 114 -8.01 0.76 11.09
C ARG A 114 -8.71 1.96 10.44
N GLY A 115 -9.61 1.71 9.50
CA GLY A 115 -10.35 2.76 8.79
C GLY A 115 -11.21 3.60 9.74
N ASP A 116 -11.93 2.96 10.65
CA ASP A 116 -12.77 3.64 11.63
C ASP A 116 -11.94 4.48 12.62
N LEU A 117 -10.84 3.92 13.13
CA LEU A 117 -9.92 4.64 14.01
C LEU A 117 -9.26 5.85 13.35
N MET A 118 -8.93 5.75 12.06
CA MET A 118 -8.35 6.86 11.31
C MET A 118 -9.34 8.01 11.14
N LYS A 119 -10.63 7.70 10.91
CA LYS A 119 -11.72 8.70 10.88
C LYS A 119 -11.92 9.34 12.25
N GLU A 120 -12.01 8.51 13.30
CA GLU A 120 -12.14 8.98 14.69
C GLU A 120 -11.02 9.96 15.06
N ALA A 121 -9.76 9.63 14.74
CA ALA A 121 -8.62 10.50 15.02
C ALA A 121 -8.67 11.85 14.29
N CYS A 122 -9.39 11.94 13.17
CA CYS A 122 -9.49 13.16 12.35
C CYS A 122 -10.85 13.86 12.47
N ALA A 123 -11.73 13.44 13.38
CA ALA A 123 -13.09 13.98 13.52
C ALA A 123 -13.13 15.43 14.06
N ASP A 124 -12.03 15.93 14.61
CA ASP A 124 -11.91 17.22 15.27
C ASP A 124 -11.48 18.37 14.35
N GLY A 125 -11.36 18.14 13.03
CA GLY A 125 -10.89 19.20 12.13
C GLY A 125 -10.90 18.86 10.66
N ASP A 126 -10.46 19.82 9.84
CA ASP A 126 -10.30 19.65 8.39
C ASP A 126 -8.88 19.15 8.09
N TRP A 127 -8.75 17.82 8.09
CA TRP A 127 -7.51 17.10 7.83
C TRP A 127 -7.43 16.59 6.41
N GLY A 128 -6.22 16.25 5.96
CA GLY A 128 -6.04 15.63 4.65
C GLY A 128 -4.59 15.38 4.29
N MET A 129 -4.38 15.08 3.02
CA MET A 129 -3.07 14.79 2.46
C MET A 129 -2.88 15.52 1.13
N ALA A 130 -1.62 15.76 0.76
CA ALA A 130 -1.26 16.33 -0.54
C ALA A 130 0.06 15.75 -1.05
N ALA A 131 0.14 15.46 -2.35
CA ALA A 131 1.35 15.04 -3.02
C ALA A 131 2.09 16.25 -3.61
N VAL A 132 3.41 16.26 -3.44
CA VAL A 132 4.34 17.21 -4.09
C VAL A 132 5.32 16.42 -4.93
N THR A 133 5.46 16.80 -6.19
CA THR A 133 6.39 16.15 -7.14
C THR A 133 7.41 17.17 -7.66
N GLY A 134 8.63 16.73 -7.93
CA GLY A 134 9.70 17.54 -8.51
C GLY A 134 10.65 18.12 -7.47
N LEU A 135 10.43 17.89 -6.17
CA LEU A 135 11.35 18.34 -5.11
C LEU A 135 12.08 17.15 -4.50
N PRO A 136 13.40 17.26 -4.22
CA PRO A 136 14.11 16.29 -3.43
C PRO A 136 13.48 16.11 -2.04
N THR A 137 13.49 14.90 -1.50
CA THR A 137 12.92 14.58 -0.17
C THR A 137 13.42 15.53 0.92
N ARG A 138 14.71 15.92 0.88
CA ARG A 138 15.26 16.88 1.85
C ARG A 138 14.52 18.24 1.83
N SER A 139 14.24 18.75 0.63
CA SER A 139 13.51 20.01 0.47
C SER A 139 12.07 19.89 0.97
N ALA A 140 11.40 18.75 0.69
CA ALA A 140 10.07 18.47 1.21
C ALA A 140 10.05 18.42 2.75
N CYS A 141 11.04 17.79 3.38
CA CYS A 141 11.18 17.77 4.85
C CYS A 141 11.40 19.19 5.42
N GLN A 142 12.20 20.02 4.75
CA GLN A 142 12.42 21.41 5.16
C GLN A 142 11.12 22.24 5.07
N ILE A 143 10.34 22.09 4.01
CA ILE A 143 9.03 22.73 3.87
C ILE A 143 8.10 22.35 5.02
N ALA A 144 8.00 21.04 5.35
CA ALA A 144 7.17 20.59 6.47
C ALA A 144 7.59 21.27 7.79
N GLN A 145 8.91 21.34 8.06
CA GLN A 145 9.44 21.96 9.28
C GLN A 145 9.20 23.48 9.35
N GLN A 146 9.24 24.17 8.21
CA GLN A 146 9.03 25.62 8.14
C GLN A 146 7.56 26.00 8.25
N VAL A 147 6.67 25.18 7.72
CA VAL A 147 5.22 25.45 7.64
C VAL A 147 4.50 25.03 8.91
N ALA A 148 4.93 23.93 9.54
CA ALA A 148 4.25 23.35 10.70
C ALA A 148 4.30 24.25 11.91
N THR A 149 3.15 24.40 12.58
CA THR A 149 3.04 25.00 13.91
C THR A 149 2.27 24.04 14.85
N ALA A 150 2.22 24.33 16.14
CA ALA A 150 1.47 23.50 17.10
C ALA A 150 -0.03 23.45 16.75
N ASP A 151 -0.61 24.59 16.37
CA ASP A 151 -2.03 24.73 16.05
C ASP A 151 -2.37 24.40 14.59
N ASP A 152 -1.36 24.35 13.70
CA ASP A 152 -1.53 24.10 12.27
C ASP A 152 -0.46 23.11 11.79
N PRO A 153 -0.53 21.85 12.22
CA PRO A 153 0.53 20.87 11.98
C PRO A 153 0.49 20.28 10.57
N VAL A 154 1.67 19.98 10.05
CA VAL A 154 1.88 19.20 8.83
C VAL A 154 3.13 18.34 8.96
N TRP A 155 3.09 17.16 8.36
CA TRP A 155 4.17 16.18 8.41
C TRP A 155 4.40 15.56 7.03
N VAL A 156 5.61 15.04 6.81
CA VAL A 156 5.89 14.15 5.69
C VAL A 156 5.28 12.78 6.00
N ALA A 157 4.30 12.38 5.20
CA ALA A 157 3.55 11.15 5.34
C ALA A 157 4.14 9.98 4.54
N ASN A 158 4.54 10.24 3.28
CA ASN A 158 5.10 9.22 2.41
C ASN A 158 6.30 9.76 1.63
N ILE A 159 7.36 8.97 1.53
CA ILE A 159 8.46 9.18 0.60
C ILE A 159 8.32 8.13 -0.51
N ASN A 160 7.69 8.54 -1.61
CA ASN A 160 7.32 7.64 -2.69
C ASN A 160 8.43 7.44 -3.73
N SER A 161 9.19 8.50 -4.00
CA SER A 161 10.38 8.47 -4.88
C SER A 161 11.40 9.50 -4.41
N ALA A 162 12.53 9.61 -5.10
CA ALA A 162 13.53 10.64 -4.84
C ALA A 162 12.97 12.07 -4.90
N THR A 163 11.87 12.27 -5.65
CA THR A 163 11.27 13.58 -5.93
C THR A 163 9.76 13.64 -5.76
N GLN A 164 9.14 12.61 -5.19
CA GLN A 164 7.71 12.61 -4.84
C GLN A 164 7.54 12.34 -3.35
N THR A 165 6.95 13.29 -2.66
CA THR A 165 6.66 13.25 -1.22
C THR A 165 5.19 13.59 -0.98
N VAL A 166 4.54 12.85 -0.07
CA VAL A 166 3.17 13.15 0.37
C VAL A 166 3.22 13.77 1.75
N PHE A 167 2.43 14.81 1.94
CA PHE A 167 2.25 15.50 3.22
C PHE A 167 0.90 15.13 3.83
N SER A 168 0.83 15.07 5.15
CA SER A 168 -0.39 14.98 5.95
C SER A 168 -0.47 16.15 6.90
N GLY A 169 -1.65 16.75 7.05
CA GLY A 169 -1.81 17.88 7.95
C GLY A 169 -3.20 18.49 7.89
N THR A 170 -3.36 19.64 8.54
CA THR A 170 -4.56 20.44 8.42
C THR A 170 -4.70 21.01 7.00
N ALA A 171 -5.91 21.30 6.57
CA ALA A 171 -6.15 21.91 5.26
C ALA A 171 -5.43 23.28 5.13
N SER A 172 -5.31 24.03 6.22
CA SER A 172 -4.58 25.31 6.26
C SER A 172 -3.08 25.08 6.03
N ALA A 173 -2.45 24.17 6.77
CA ALA A 173 -1.04 23.88 6.63
C ALA A 173 -0.70 23.31 5.23
N LEU A 174 -1.58 22.48 4.66
CA LEU A 174 -1.40 21.94 3.31
C LEU A 174 -1.47 23.04 2.23
N ARG A 175 -2.27 24.12 2.41
CA ARG A 175 -2.22 25.28 1.51
C ARG A 175 -0.87 26.00 1.60
N LYS A 176 -0.32 26.19 2.81
CA LYS A 176 1.01 26.79 3.01
C LYS A 176 2.12 25.91 2.38
N VAL A 177 1.97 24.56 2.46
CA VAL A 177 2.87 23.64 1.74
C VAL A 177 2.80 23.88 0.24
N ALA A 178 1.61 24.07 -0.35
CA ALA A 178 1.46 24.34 -1.77
C ALA A 178 2.25 25.59 -2.21
N ASP A 179 2.11 26.69 -1.44
CA ASP A 179 2.83 27.94 -1.73
C ASP A 179 4.34 27.78 -1.58
N ALA A 180 4.80 27.16 -0.49
CA ALA A 180 6.22 26.91 -0.25
C ALA A 180 6.83 25.96 -1.29
N ALA A 181 6.12 24.92 -1.69
CA ALA A 181 6.56 23.97 -2.72
C ALA A 181 6.69 24.65 -4.09
N LYS A 182 5.74 25.53 -4.44
CA LYS A 182 5.80 26.32 -5.67
C LYS A 182 7.02 27.24 -5.69
N ILE A 183 7.28 27.94 -4.59
CA ILE A 183 8.46 28.81 -4.44
C ILE A 183 9.76 28.01 -4.56
N ALA A 184 9.77 26.76 -4.02
CA ALA A 184 10.92 25.87 -4.09
C ALA A 184 11.11 25.20 -5.46
N GLY A 185 10.22 25.43 -6.44
CA GLY A 185 10.30 24.89 -7.80
C GLY A 185 9.69 23.49 -7.97
N ALA A 186 8.70 23.13 -7.17
CA ALA A 186 7.94 21.91 -7.37
C ALA A 186 7.29 21.88 -8.75
N LEU A 187 7.28 20.70 -9.38
CA LEU A 187 6.63 20.50 -10.68
C LEU A 187 5.11 20.37 -10.55
N ASN A 188 4.64 19.78 -9.46
CA ASN A 188 3.21 19.60 -9.20
C ASN A 188 2.92 19.57 -7.69
N TYR A 189 1.75 20.09 -7.34
CA TYR A 189 1.08 19.90 -6.05
C TYR A 189 -0.34 19.43 -6.30
N GLU A 190 -0.73 18.35 -5.63
CA GLU A 190 -2.05 17.75 -5.77
C GLU A 190 -2.64 17.46 -4.40
N ARG A 191 -3.80 18.01 -4.08
CA ARG A 191 -4.58 17.60 -2.91
C ARG A 191 -5.20 16.24 -3.18
N LEU A 192 -4.95 15.29 -2.29
CA LEU A 192 -5.52 13.94 -2.42
C LEU A 192 -6.98 13.95 -1.93
N ASP A 193 -7.82 13.16 -2.58
CA ASP A 193 -9.22 12.98 -2.20
C ASP A 193 -9.33 12.02 -0.99
N VAL A 194 -8.84 12.48 0.15
CA VAL A 194 -8.89 11.79 1.44
C VAL A 194 -9.19 12.77 2.56
N ALA A 195 -10.09 12.41 3.46
CA ALA A 195 -10.54 13.24 4.58
C ALA A 195 -9.80 12.93 5.89
N VAL A 196 -8.63 12.30 5.81
CA VAL A 196 -7.83 11.91 6.98
C VAL A 196 -6.37 12.30 6.78
N ALA A 197 -5.71 12.72 7.86
CA ALA A 197 -4.26 12.81 7.93
C ALA A 197 -3.70 11.45 8.38
N SER A 198 -2.98 10.74 7.52
CA SER A 198 -2.38 9.45 7.83
C SER A 198 -0.85 9.49 7.78
N HIS A 199 -0.22 8.46 8.32
CA HIS A 199 1.24 8.32 8.37
C HIS A 199 1.95 9.46 9.13
N CYS A 200 1.31 9.95 10.17
CA CYS A 200 1.77 11.08 10.98
C CYS A 200 1.35 10.93 12.46
N PRO A 201 1.92 11.70 13.39
CA PRO A 201 1.62 11.65 14.82
C PRO A 201 0.14 11.81 15.18
N LYS A 202 -0.70 12.43 14.35
CA LYS A 202 -2.15 12.53 14.55
C LYS A 202 -2.79 11.14 14.72
N GLN A 203 -2.21 10.09 14.12
CA GLN A 203 -2.67 8.71 14.20
C GLN A 203 -2.01 7.89 15.32
N ALA A 204 -1.39 8.52 16.32
CA ALA A 204 -0.69 7.78 17.38
C ALA A 204 -1.62 6.86 18.18
N ALA A 205 -2.83 7.33 18.53
CA ALA A 205 -3.83 6.51 19.22
C ALA A 205 -4.32 5.35 18.36
N THR A 206 -4.52 5.58 17.05
CA THR A 206 -4.83 4.52 16.06
C THR A 206 -3.75 3.46 16.08
N ALA A 207 -2.47 3.83 16.01
CA ALA A 207 -1.36 2.88 16.03
C ALA A 207 -1.32 2.04 17.31
N GLN A 208 -1.61 2.63 18.47
CA GLN A 208 -1.69 1.91 19.76
C GLN A 208 -2.83 0.89 19.76
N ARG A 209 -4.01 1.26 19.29
CA ARG A 209 -5.18 0.36 19.23
C ARG A 209 -4.94 -0.74 18.20
N MET A 210 -4.32 -0.43 17.06
CA MET A 210 -3.91 -1.44 16.07
C MET A 210 -2.88 -2.41 16.66
N ALA A 211 -1.89 -1.93 17.40
CA ALA A 211 -0.91 -2.78 18.06
C ALA A 211 -1.57 -3.75 19.06
N ALA A 212 -2.52 -3.26 19.85
CA ALA A 212 -3.29 -4.09 20.79
C ALA A 212 -4.12 -5.16 20.06
N HIS A 213 -4.78 -4.81 18.95
CA HIS A 213 -5.56 -5.75 18.13
C HIS A 213 -4.66 -6.83 17.53
N LEU A 214 -3.57 -6.44 16.87
CA LEU A 214 -2.66 -7.36 16.19
C LEU A 214 -1.84 -8.23 17.18
N ALA A 215 -1.64 -7.77 18.41
CA ALA A 215 -0.97 -8.54 19.45
C ALA A 215 -1.72 -9.83 19.82
N GLY A 216 -3.04 -9.85 19.65
CA GLY A 216 -3.89 -11.02 19.89
C GLY A 216 -3.83 -12.09 18.77
N LEU A 217 -3.21 -11.80 17.63
CA LEU A 217 -3.15 -12.74 16.51
C LEU A 217 -2.05 -13.77 16.69
N PRO A 218 -2.24 -15.00 16.13
CA PRO A 218 -1.18 -16.00 16.10
C PRO A 218 0.09 -15.50 15.39
N ARG A 219 1.26 -15.90 15.88
CA ARG A 219 2.54 -15.61 15.26
C ARG A 219 2.84 -16.63 14.16
N ARG A 220 2.74 -16.20 12.89
CA ARG A 220 3.07 -17.01 11.72
C ARG A 220 4.22 -16.31 10.98
N GLU A 221 5.37 -16.98 10.87
CA GLU A 221 6.52 -16.40 10.18
C GLU A 221 6.24 -16.25 8.68
N PRO A 222 6.67 -15.14 8.06
CA PRO A 222 6.48 -14.91 6.62
C PRO A 222 7.15 -15.99 5.80
N THR A 223 6.45 -16.54 4.82
CA THR A 223 6.99 -17.49 3.84
C THR A 223 7.86 -16.82 2.77
N VAL A 224 7.76 -15.51 2.65
CA VAL A 224 8.48 -14.65 1.69
C VAL A 224 8.99 -13.39 2.37
N ARG A 225 9.91 -12.67 1.75
CA ARG A 225 10.43 -11.41 2.31
C ARG A 225 9.38 -10.31 2.21
N TYR A 226 8.97 -9.79 3.37
CA TYR A 226 8.06 -8.66 3.49
C TYR A 226 8.86 -7.35 3.58
N LEU A 227 8.47 -6.33 2.80
CA LEU A 227 9.07 -4.99 2.83
C LEU A 227 8.25 -4.08 3.76
N THR A 228 8.90 -3.57 4.82
CA THR A 228 8.25 -2.72 5.83
C THR A 228 8.01 -1.31 5.33
N ASN A 229 6.85 -0.73 5.67
CA ASN A 229 6.51 0.67 5.38
C ASN A 229 7.31 1.64 6.26
N THR A 230 7.46 1.33 7.55
CA THR A 230 8.02 2.27 8.53
C THR A 230 9.53 2.45 8.43
N ARG A 231 10.24 1.47 7.88
CA ARG A 231 11.70 1.46 7.79
C ARG A 231 12.25 1.23 6.39
N GLY A 232 11.44 0.83 5.43
CA GLY A 232 11.90 0.46 4.09
C GLY A 232 12.89 -0.71 4.12
N ARG A 233 12.65 -1.74 4.95
CA ARG A 233 13.55 -2.89 5.14
C ARG A 233 12.83 -4.20 4.89
N ALA A 234 13.56 -5.19 4.41
CA ALA A 234 13.07 -6.55 4.24
C ALA A 234 13.11 -7.30 5.58
N THR A 235 12.08 -8.11 5.84
CA THR A 235 12.00 -8.96 7.04
C THR A 235 11.35 -10.29 6.73
N THR A 236 11.67 -11.30 7.55
CA THR A 236 11.02 -12.60 7.61
C THR A 236 10.53 -12.89 9.05
N SER A 237 10.40 -11.85 9.89
CA SER A 237 9.91 -11.95 11.26
C SER A 237 8.44 -11.55 11.35
N ALA A 238 7.58 -12.43 11.82
CA ALA A 238 6.17 -12.17 12.07
C ALA A 238 5.96 -10.97 13.00
N GLN A 239 6.74 -10.87 14.08
CA GLN A 239 6.66 -9.74 15.01
C GLN A 239 6.93 -8.41 14.31
N THR A 240 8.00 -8.36 13.48
CA THR A 240 8.36 -7.14 12.73
C THR A 240 7.26 -6.74 11.73
N VAL A 241 6.61 -7.71 11.07
CA VAL A 241 5.48 -7.44 10.17
C VAL A 241 4.30 -6.87 10.94
N LEU A 242 3.89 -7.49 12.04
CA LEU A 242 2.75 -7.02 12.84
C LEU A 242 3.01 -5.64 13.46
N ASP A 243 4.23 -5.38 13.91
CA ASP A 243 4.65 -4.06 14.39
C ASP A 243 4.59 -3.00 13.27
N ASP A 244 5.03 -3.34 12.07
CA ASP A 244 4.95 -2.46 10.90
C ASP A 244 3.50 -2.14 10.54
N LEU A 245 2.63 -3.15 10.47
CA LEU A 245 1.19 -2.97 10.20
C LEU A 245 0.52 -2.04 11.21
N ALA A 246 0.88 -2.17 12.49
CA ALA A 246 0.35 -1.32 13.56
C ALA A 246 0.88 0.11 13.48
N GLN A 247 2.19 0.28 13.28
CA GLN A 247 2.86 1.57 13.42
C GLN A 247 2.83 2.40 12.13
N ALA A 248 2.65 1.79 10.96
CA ALA A 248 2.70 2.49 9.68
C ALA A 248 1.68 3.64 9.59
N VAL A 249 0.51 3.50 10.23
CA VAL A 249 -0.51 4.56 10.20
C VAL A 249 -0.06 5.88 10.86
N ALA A 250 0.88 5.80 11.81
CA ALA A 250 1.42 6.96 12.56
C ALA A 250 2.86 7.34 12.18
N ARG A 251 3.45 6.68 11.18
CA ARG A 251 4.85 6.89 10.77
C ARG A 251 4.96 7.04 9.26
N THR A 252 5.93 7.83 8.83
CA THR A 252 6.23 8.04 7.41
C THR A 252 6.47 6.71 6.68
N VAL A 253 5.78 6.51 5.57
CA VAL A 253 5.99 5.37 4.67
C VAL A 253 7.27 5.59 3.88
N GLN A 254 8.21 4.66 3.98
CA GLN A 254 9.51 4.66 3.31
C GLN A 254 9.45 3.83 2.02
N TRP A 255 8.53 4.16 1.12
CA TRP A 255 8.28 3.37 -0.10
C TRP A 255 9.49 3.34 -1.04
N TYR A 256 10.12 4.49 -1.23
CA TYR A 256 11.30 4.63 -2.07
C TYR A 256 12.45 3.72 -1.60
N ASP A 257 12.74 3.72 -0.30
CA ASP A 257 13.79 2.88 0.26
C ASP A 257 13.43 1.39 0.18
N ALA A 258 12.16 1.03 0.43
CA ALA A 258 11.68 -0.35 0.34
C ALA A 258 11.85 -0.91 -1.08
N THR A 259 11.44 -0.16 -2.09
CA THR A 259 11.51 -0.60 -3.49
C THR A 259 12.93 -0.62 -4.05
N ARG A 260 13.77 0.33 -3.68
CA ARG A 260 15.21 0.28 -3.98
C ARG A 260 15.86 -0.96 -3.39
N LEU A 261 15.68 -1.17 -2.09
CA LEU A 261 16.24 -2.34 -1.40
C LEU A 261 15.77 -3.65 -2.02
N MET A 262 14.51 -3.74 -2.43
CA MET A 262 13.97 -4.92 -3.12
C MET A 262 14.76 -5.24 -4.40
N GLY A 263 15.07 -4.23 -5.21
CA GLY A 263 15.94 -4.37 -6.39
C GLY A 263 17.37 -4.78 -6.03
N GLU A 264 17.96 -4.16 -5.01
CA GLU A 264 19.31 -4.49 -4.49
C GLU A 264 19.39 -5.93 -3.95
N LEU A 265 18.29 -6.45 -3.38
CA LEU A 265 18.18 -7.85 -2.92
C LEU A 265 17.89 -8.86 -4.03
N GLY A 266 17.87 -8.41 -5.30
CA GLY A 266 17.79 -9.26 -6.47
C GLY A 266 16.40 -9.50 -7.04
N ALA A 267 15.40 -8.69 -6.72
CA ALA A 267 14.15 -8.70 -7.46
C ALA A 267 14.41 -8.30 -8.91
N THR A 268 13.87 -9.06 -9.86
CA THR A 268 14.04 -8.82 -11.31
C THR A 268 12.74 -8.54 -12.03
N CYS A 269 11.61 -8.93 -11.41
CA CYS A 269 10.27 -8.68 -11.91
C CYS A 269 9.36 -8.33 -10.73
N ALA A 270 8.46 -7.38 -10.93
CA ALA A 270 7.42 -7.04 -9.95
C ALA A 270 6.07 -6.92 -10.64
N ILE A 271 5.03 -7.47 -10.02
CA ILE A 271 3.64 -7.36 -10.49
C ILE A 271 2.87 -6.52 -9.47
N GLU A 272 2.30 -5.41 -9.92
CA GLU A 272 1.35 -4.62 -9.15
C GLU A 272 -0.05 -5.21 -9.34
N THR A 273 -0.71 -5.51 -8.21
CA THR A 273 -2.10 -5.99 -8.20
C THR A 273 -3.08 -4.86 -8.52
N GLU A 274 -4.29 -5.21 -8.92
CA GLU A 274 -5.37 -4.23 -9.08
C GLU A 274 -5.81 -3.67 -7.71
N PRO A 275 -6.34 -2.42 -7.73
CA PRO A 275 -6.47 -1.50 -8.86
C PRO A 275 -5.26 -0.59 -9.06
N GLY A 276 -5.08 -0.13 -10.30
CA GLY A 276 -4.14 0.94 -10.62
C GLY A 276 -2.76 0.49 -11.09
N HIS A 277 -1.86 1.47 -11.23
CA HIS A 277 -0.51 1.29 -11.78
C HIS A 277 0.53 2.26 -11.17
N VAL A 278 0.17 2.89 -10.05
CA VAL A 278 1.02 3.91 -9.40
C VAL A 278 2.33 3.32 -8.90
N LEU A 279 2.26 2.12 -8.30
CA LEU A 279 3.46 1.48 -7.74
C LEU A 279 4.43 1.02 -8.84
N THR A 280 3.91 0.62 -10.00
CA THR A 280 4.70 0.29 -11.19
C THR A 280 5.52 1.49 -11.67
N HIS A 281 4.90 2.68 -11.74
CA HIS A 281 5.60 3.92 -12.10
C HIS A 281 6.63 4.34 -11.04
N LEU A 282 6.30 4.22 -9.76
CA LEU A 282 7.23 4.51 -8.67
C LEU A 282 8.42 3.56 -8.68
N LEU A 283 8.18 2.27 -8.92
CA LEU A 283 9.24 1.26 -9.01
C LEU A 283 10.20 1.52 -10.16
N ALA A 284 9.68 1.90 -11.33
CA ALA A 284 10.52 2.23 -12.50
C ALA A 284 11.52 3.35 -12.20
N SER A 285 11.14 4.30 -11.34
CA SER A 285 12.03 5.36 -10.86
C SER A 285 13.03 4.90 -9.79
N ALA A 286 12.59 4.03 -8.86
CA ALA A 286 13.37 3.61 -7.70
C ALA A 286 14.35 2.48 -8.03
N ALA A 287 13.95 1.52 -8.87
CA ALA A 287 14.70 0.33 -9.24
C ALA A 287 14.51 0.00 -10.72
N PRO A 288 15.09 0.78 -11.65
CA PRO A 288 14.84 0.68 -13.10
C PRO A 288 15.28 -0.66 -13.71
N ALA A 289 16.12 -1.44 -13.02
CA ALA A 289 16.49 -2.79 -13.44
C ALA A 289 15.41 -3.85 -13.15
N VAL A 290 14.40 -3.53 -12.35
CA VAL A 290 13.28 -4.43 -12.04
C VAL A 290 12.17 -4.20 -13.07
N ALA A 291 11.83 -5.24 -13.83
CA ALA A 291 10.73 -5.16 -14.79
C ALA A 291 9.39 -5.03 -14.05
N ALA A 292 8.71 -3.91 -14.23
CA ALA A 292 7.43 -3.62 -13.60
C ALA A 292 6.26 -4.00 -14.53
N ILE A 293 5.24 -4.65 -13.96
CA ILE A 293 4.02 -5.10 -14.65
C ILE A 293 2.81 -4.71 -13.80
N SER A 294 1.88 -3.93 -14.36
CA SER A 294 0.59 -3.65 -13.74
C SER A 294 -0.45 -4.65 -14.25
N LEU A 295 -1.24 -5.26 -13.37
CA LEU A 295 -2.39 -6.09 -13.77
C LEU A 295 -3.45 -5.24 -14.46
N GLN A 296 -3.71 -4.04 -13.96
CA GLN A 296 -4.68 -3.09 -14.52
C GLN A 296 -4.41 -2.80 -16.01
N ASP A 297 -3.14 -2.58 -16.39
CA ASP A 297 -2.77 -2.20 -17.76
C ASP A 297 -2.65 -3.39 -18.70
N ASN A 298 -2.27 -4.55 -18.18
CA ASN A 298 -1.93 -5.71 -19.01
C ASN A 298 -3.03 -6.80 -19.00
N GLY A 299 -3.85 -6.84 -17.95
CA GLY A 299 -4.71 -7.98 -17.65
C GLY A 299 -3.91 -9.21 -17.18
N LEU A 300 -4.57 -10.07 -16.40
CA LEU A 300 -3.94 -11.22 -15.72
C LEU A 300 -3.16 -12.13 -16.70
N ALA A 301 -3.78 -12.56 -17.81
CA ALA A 301 -3.16 -13.52 -18.73
C ALA A 301 -1.89 -12.98 -19.41
N ALA A 302 -1.86 -11.69 -19.78
CA ALA A 302 -0.67 -11.10 -20.39
C ALA A 302 0.42 -10.82 -19.35
N ALA A 303 0.06 -10.40 -18.14
CA ALA A 303 0.98 -10.21 -17.03
C ALA A 303 1.69 -11.53 -16.66
N VAL A 304 0.94 -12.62 -16.53
CA VAL A 304 1.49 -13.97 -16.28
C VAL A 304 2.46 -14.40 -17.37
N ARG A 305 2.07 -14.27 -18.66
CA ARG A 305 2.98 -14.61 -19.77
C ARG A 305 4.26 -13.77 -19.77
N ARG A 306 4.14 -12.48 -19.45
CA ARG A 306 5.30 -11.57 -19.37
C ARG A 306 6.21 -11.93 -18.21
N ALA A 307 5.65 -12.18 -17.03
CA ALA A 307 6.40 -12.60 -15.85
C ALA A 307 7.15 -13.92 -16.09
N ASN A 308 6.48 -14.94 -16.64
CA ASN A 308 7.12 -16.23 -16.94
C ASN A 308 8.30 -16.05 -17.91
N ARG A 309 8.15 -15.30 -19.01
CA ARG A 309 9.27 -15.03 -19.91
C ARG A 309 10.46 -14.37 -19.21
N LEU A 310 10.20 -13.40 -18.33
CA LEU A 310 11.26 -12.73 -17.58
C LEU A 310 11.93 -13.66 -16.58
N LEU A 311 11.17 -14.57 -15.96
CA LEU A 311 11.71 -15.54 -15.00
C LEU A 311 12.50 -16.66 -15.70
N ASP A 312 12.11 -17.10 -16.91
CA ASP A 312 12.76 -18.16 -17.68
C ASP A 312 14.09 -17.71 -18.29
N THR A 313 14.21 -16.47 -18.76
CA THR A 313 15.46 -15.95 -19.36
C THR A 313 16.66 -15.99 -18.42
N GLY A 314 16.45 -16.11 -17.11
CA GLY A 314 17.53 -16.25 -16.12
C GLY A 314 17.97 -17.67 -15.84
N THR A 315 17.23 -18.69 -16.33
CA THR A 315 17.59 -20.10 -16.18
C THR A 315 18.42 -20.64 -17.37
N GLY A 316 18.60 -19.79 -18.42
CA GLY A 316 19.38 -20.14 -19.60
C GLY A 316 20.84 -20.42 -19.23
N ARG A 317 21.21 -21.71 -19.16
CA ARG A 317 22.58 -22.21 -19.19
C ARG A 317 23.27 -21.52 -20.36
N ARG A 318 24.38 -20.79 -20.12
CA ARG A 318 25.35 -20.53 -21.18
C ARG A 318 25.72 -21.90 -21.78
N PRO A 319 25.62 -22.11 -23.08
CA PRO A 319 26.26 -23.27 -23.68
C PRO A 319 27.77 -23.18 -23.41
N VAL A 320 28.34 -24.28 -22.95
CA VAL A 320 29.78 -24.50 -22.78
C VAL A 320 30.41 -24.52 -24.16
#